data_c3f6a5d5a17d7e7a0027a8bbf453f140
#
_entry.id   c3f6a5d5a17d7e7a0027a8bbf453f140
#
_cell.length_a   1.000
_cell.length_b   1.000
_cell.length_c   1.000
_cell.angle_alpha   90.00
_cell.angle_beta   90.00
_cell.angle_gamma   90.00
#
_symmetry.space_group_name_H-M   'P 1'
#
loop_
_entity.id
_entity.type
_entity.pdbx_description
1 polymer ?
#
loop_
_entity_poly.entity_id
_entity_poly.type
_entity_poly.pdbx_seq_one_letter_code
_entity_poly.pdbx_strand_id
1 'polypeptide(L)'
;MTSQFPQVLAGRYEIRDLIGRGGMAEVHLGYDTRLSRVVAIKLLRSDIAGDPTFQARFRREAQSAAALNHPAVVAVYDSGEEELLQPGGASRTVPYIVMEYIEGHTVRELLSEGEAVPIPEAVEIVSGVLDALEYSHRVGIVHRDIKPGNIMLTSTGAVKVMDFGIARAIEDSASTVTQTHTVVGTAQYLSPEQARGES
;
A
#
# COMPACT_ATOMS: atom_id res chain seq x y z
N MET A 1 24.86 -1.07 -7.16
CA MET A 1 23.58 -1.68 -7.61
C MET A 1 22.83 -0.59 -8.36
N THR A 2 22.65 -0.71 -9.66
CA THR A 2 21.92 0.27 -10.49
C THR A 2 20.43 0.19 -10.09
N SER A 3 19.88 1.31 -9.63
CA SER A 3 18.46 1.45 -9.35
C SER A 3 17.63 1.04 -10.58
N GLN A 4 16.62 0.19 -10.40
CA GLN A 4 15.71 -0.23 -11.48
C GLN A 4 14.74 0.89 -11.89
N PHE A 5 14.70 1.99 -11.14
CA PHE A 5 13.81 3.12 -11.33
C PHE A 5 14.59 4.41 -11.64
N PRO A 6 14.00 5.37 -12.36
CA PRO A 6 14.61 6.67 -12.60
C PRO A 6 14.81 7.38 -11.26
N GLN A 7 15.79 8.27 -11.20
CA GLN A 7 16.04 9.05 -9.98
C GLN A 7 14.92 10.05 -9.69
N VAL A 8 14.17 10.47 -10.70
CA VAL A 8 13.08 11.47 -10.59
C VAL A 8 11.89 11.01 -11.42
N LEU A 9 10.71 10.98 -10.82
CA LEU A 9 9.43 10.70 -11.48
C LEU A 9 8.72 12.00 -11.85
N ALA A 10 8.12 12.04 -13.04
CA ALA A 10 7.37 13.17 -13.58
C ALA A 10 8.12 14.52 -13.47
N GLY A 11 9.46 14.50 -13.45
CA GLY A 11 10.29 15.71 -13.24
C GLY A 11 10.04 16.40 -11.89
N ARG A 12 9.46 15.73 -10.91
CA ARG A 12 9.03 16.32 -9.63
C ARG A 12 9.43 15.51 -8.40
N TYR A 13 9.29 14.21 -8.43
CA TYR A 13 9.47 13.36 -7.25
C TYR A 13 10.82 12.66 -7.29
N GLU A 14 11.75 13.07 -6.46
CA GLU A 14 13.04 12.39 -6.30
C GLU A 14 12.83 11.08 -5.55
N ILE A 15 13.30 9.96 -6.11
CA ILE A 15 13.30 8.66 -5.44
C ILE A 15 14.58 8.55 -4.60
N ARG A 16 14.42 8.12 -3.36
CA ARG A 16 15.50 7.90 -2.40
C ARG A 16 15.52 6.43 -1.94
N ASP A 17 15.83 6.19 -0.68
CA ASP A 17 16.02 4.87 -0.12
C ASP A 17 14.76 4.00 -0.19
N LEU A 18 14.96 2.70 -0.39
CA LEU A 18 13.89 1.71 -0.27
C LEU A 18 13.52 1.55 1.21
N ILE A 19 12.25 1.82 1.56
CA ILE A 19 11.73 1.74 2.93
C ILE A 19 10.77 0.57 3.14
N GLY A 20 10.28 -0.05 2.06
CA GLY A 20 9.39 -1.21 2.16
C GLY A 20 9.32 -2.02 0.87
N ARG A 21 9.13 -3.34 0.99
CA ARG A 21 8.93 -4.23 -0.15
C ARG A 21 7.76 -5.16 0.13
N GLY A 22 6.74 -5.08 -0.74
CA GLY A 22 5.57 -5.95 -0.72
C GLY A 22 5.55 -6.96 -1.87
N GLY A 23 4.49 -7.74 -1.95
CA GLY A 23 4.31 -8.73 -3.00
C GLY A 23 4.30 -8.14 -4.41
N MET A 24 3.64 -7.01 -4.62
CA MET A 24 3.54 -6.39 -5.94
C MET A 24 4.18 -5.00 -6.06
N ALA A 25 4.58 -4.37 -4.97
CA ALA A 25 5.10 -3.02 -4.98
C ALA A 25 6.33 -2.85 -4.07
N GLU A 26 7.15 -1.86 -4.39
CA GLU A 26 8.21 -1.33 -3.56
C GLU A 26 7.83 0.07 -3.09
N VAL A 27 8.13 0.39 -1.84
CA VAL A 27 7.91 1.73 -1.27
C VAL A 27 9.25 2.39 -1.01
N HIS A 28 9.42 3.55 -1.55
CA HIS A 28 10.63 4.35 -1.42
C HIS A 28 10.36 5.63 -0.64
N LEU A 29 11.33 6.07 0.15
CA LEU A 29 11.39 7.44 0.61
C LEU A 29 11.56 8.34 -0.62
N GLY A 30 10.82 9.43 -0.69
CA GLY A 30 10.93 10.37 -1.78
C GLY A 30 10.88 11.82 -1.32
N TYR A 31 11.11 12.73 -2.26
CA TYR A 31 11.02 14.16 -2.01
C TYR A 31 10.25 14.85 -3.14
N ASP A 32 9.19 15.56 -2.78
CA ASP A 32 8.42 16.42 -3.69
C ASP A 32 9.14 17.76 -3.82
N THR A 33 9.86 17.95 -4.91
CA THR A 33 10.67 19.16 -5.17
C THR A 33 9.84 20.42 -5.33
N ARG A 34 8.55 20.29 -5.77
CA ARG A 34 7.64 21.41 -5.96
C ARG A 34 7.07 21.93 -4.63
N LEU A 35 6.73 21.03 -3.72
CA LEU A 35 6.14 21.37 -2.42
C LEU A 35 7.16 21.32 -1.27
N SER A 36 8.41 20.98 -1.56
CA SER A 36 9.52 20.91 -0.59
C SER A 36 9.19 20.04 0.63
N ARG A 37 8.68 18.83 0.38
CA ARG A 37 8.30 17.91 1.45
C ARG A 37 8.75 16.48 1.19
N VAL A 38 8.97 15.74 2.27
CA VAL A 38 9.21 14.30 2.23
C VAL A 38 7.90 13.58 1.92
N VAL A 39 7.96 12.54 1.11
CA VAL A 39 6.83 11.70 0.69
C VAL A 39 7.24 10.23 0.70
N ALA A 40 6.27 9.33 0.72
CA ALA A 40 6.48 7.92 0.38
C ALA A 40 6.03 7.69 -1.06
N ILE A 41 6.82 6.97 -1.84
CA ILE A 41 6.54 6.67 -3.25
C ILE A 41 6.40 5.16 -3.39
N LYS A 42 5.19 4.69 -3.68
CA LYS A 42 4.89 3.29 -3.96
C LYS A 42 5.00 3.06 -5.46
N LEU A 43 5.83 2.11 -5.87
CA LEU A 43 6.11 1.76 -7.26
C LEU A 43 5.69 0.32 -7.52
N LEU A 44 4.97 0.07 -8.61
CA LEU A 44 4.71 -1.29 -9.06
C LEU A 44 6.04 -1.95 -9.44
N ARG A 45 6.30 -3.15 -8.93
CA ARG A 45 7.54 -3.87 -9.19
C ARG A 45 7.75 -4.09 -10.69
N SER A 46 8.97 -3.90 -11.14
CA SER A 46 9.31 -3.97 -12.56
C SER A 46 9.07 -5.34 -13.20
N ASP A 47 9.18 -6.43 -12.43
CA ASP A 47 8.95 -7.81 -12.91
C ASP A 47 7.47 -8.10 -13.25
N ILE A 48 6.52 -7.39 -12.65
CA ILE A 48 5.08 -7.53 -12.87
C ILE A 48 4.43 -6.29 -13.50
N ALA A 49 5.17 -5.20 -13.66
CA ALA A 49 4.65 -3.96 -14.23
C ALA A 49 4.20 -4.08 -15.70
N GLY A 50 4.61 -5.15 -16.40
CA GLY A 50 4.12 -5.46 -17.75
C GLY A 50 2.74 -6.11 -17.80
N ASP A 51 2.19 -6.57 -16.67
CA ASP A 51 0.89 -7.24 -16.62
C ASP A 51 -0.25 -6.22 -16.39
N PRO A 52 -1.21 -6.10 -17.34
CA PRO A 52 -2.32 -5.16 -17.24
C PRO A 52 -3.19 -5.38 -15.99
N THR A 53 -3.27 -6.61 -15.47
CA THR A 53 -4.05 -6.94 -14.28
C THR A 53 -3.48 -6.26 -13.04
N PHE A 54 -2.16 -6.34 -12.86
CA PHE A 54 -1.48 -5.68 -11.74
C PHE A 54 -1.53 -4.15 -11.86
N GLN A 55 -1.38 -3.61 -13.07
CA GLN A 55 -1.54 -2.17 -13.31
C GLN A 55 -2.94 -1.69 -12.96
N ALA A 56 -3.99 -2.41 -13.40
CA ALA A 56 -5.37 -2.04 -13.11
C ALA A 56 -5.67 -2.05 -11.59
N ARG A 57 -5.14 -3.05 -10.88
CA ARG A 57 -5.24 -3.12 -9.40
C ARG A 57 -4.57 -1.94 -8.74
N PHE A 58 -3.35 -1.65 -9.13
CA PHE A 58 -2.56 -0.55 -8.59
C PHE A 58 -3.24 0.81 -8.78
N ARG A 59 -3.81 1.05 -9.98
CA ARG A 59 -4.61 2.27 -10.25
C ARG A 59 -5.86 2.35 -9.39
N ARG A 60 -6.60 1.23 -9.20
CA ARG A 60 -7.79 1.20 -8.33
C ARG A 60 -7.44 1.49 -6.88
N GLU A 61 -6.34 0.96 -6.38
CA GLU A 61 -5.83 1.27 -5.05
C GLU A 61 -5.60 2.78 -4.89
N ALA A 62 -4.88 3.39 -5.83
CA ALA A 62 -4.63 4.82 -5.83
C ALA A 62 -5.94 5.62 -5.80
N GLN A 63 -6.91 5.26 -6.64
CA GLN A 63 -8.21 5.95 -6.74
C GLN A 63 -9.03 5.81 -5.45
N SER A 64 -9.08 4.61 -4.86
CA SER A 64 -9.81 4.37 -3.61
C SER A 64 -9.20 5.15 -2.45
N ALA A 65 -7.87 5.09 -2.32
CA ALA A 65 -7.17 5.79 -1.25
C ALA A 65 -7.21 7.32 -1.42
N ALA A 66 -7.17 7.84 -2.66
CA ALA A 66 -7.25 9.28 -2.93
C ALA A 66 -8.61 9.90 -2.55
N ALA A 67 -9.67 9.10 -2.47
CA ALA A 67 -10.99 9.57 -2.04
C ALA A 67 -11.10 9.71 -0.51
N LEU A 68 -10.12 9.22 0.25
CA LEU A 68 -10.13 9.25 1.72
C LEU A 68 -9.33 10.43 2.25
N ASN A 69 -9.93 11.19 3.17
CA ASN A 69 -9.26 12.26 3.89
C ASN A 69 -9.63 12.18 5.38
N HIS A 70 -8.80 11.50 6.15
CA HIS A 70 -9.02 11.27 7.58
C HIS A 70 -7.67 11.19 8.31
N PRO A 71 -7.52 11.72 9.54
CA PRO A 71 -6.25 11.73 10.27
C PRO A 71 -5.66 10.34 10.51
N ALA A 72 -6.51 9.31 10.68
CA ALA A 72 -6.08 7.92 10.85
C ALA A 72 -5.92 7.14 9.52
N VAL A 73 -5.96 7.80 8.37
CA VAL A 73 -5.72 7.19 7.05
C VAL A 73 -4.50 7.85 6.42
N VAL A 74 -3.62 7.07 5.80
CA VAL A 74 -2.48 7.60 5.05
C VAL A 74 -2.99 8.34 3.81
N ALA A 75 -2.66 9.63 3.69
CA ALA A 75 -3.12 10.46 2.60
C ALA A 75 -2.39 10.12 1.28
N VAL A 76 -3.13 9.98 0.19
CA VAL A 76 -2.59 9.92 -1.17
C VAL A 76 -2.52 11.33 -1.72
N TYR A 77 -1.35 11.74 -2.20
CA TYR A 77 -1.10 13.08 -2.72
C TYR A 77 -1.16 13.16 -4.23
N ASP A 78 -0.70 12.10 -4.90
CA ASP A 78 -0.62 12.05 -6.36
C ASP A 78 -0.50 10.60 -6.85
N SER A 79 -0.78 10.37 -8.12
CA SER A 79 -0.51 9.09 -8.79
C SER A 79 -0.19 9.35 -10.25
N GLY A 80 0.65 8.51 -10.84
CA GLY A 80 1.03 8.66 -12.23
C GLY A 80 1.69 7.41 -12.78
N GLU A 81 2.23 7.57 -13.97
CA GLU A 81 2.94 6.51 -14.69
C GLU A 81 4.22 7.09 -15.28
N GLU A 82 5.29 6.33 -15.20
CA GLU A 82 6.59 6.68 -15.79
C GLU A 82 6.97 5.66 -16.85
N GLU A 83 7.46 6.13 -18.00
CA GLU A 83 7.99 5.26 -19.03
C GLU A 83 9.48 4.98 -18.79
N LEU A 84 9.81 3.72 -18.54
CA LEU A 84 11.18 3.26 -18.38
C LEU A 84 11.70 2.65 -19.69
N LEU A 85 12.79 3.20 -20.23
CA LEU A 85 13.51 2.58 -21.34
C LEU A 85 14.29 1.37 -20.82
N GLN A 86 14.03 0.21 -21.42
CA GLN A 86 14.76 -1.02 -21.12
C GLN A 86 16.01 -1.18 -21.98
N PRO A 87 17.02 -1.94 -21.51
CA PRO A 87 18.08 -2.39 -22.39
C PRO A 87 17.48 -3.14 -23.60
N GLY A 88 17.68 -2.61 -24.80
CA GLY A 88 17.08 -3.15 -26.04
C GLY A 88 16.03 -2.23 -26.68
N GLY A 89 15.74 -1.04 -26.09
CA GLY A 89 14.91 0.01 -26.70
C GLY A 89 13.39 -0.16 -26.48
N ALA A 90 12.92 -1.21 -25.79
CA ALA A 90 11.54 -1.32 -25.39
C ALA A 90 11.23 -0.36 -24.24
N SER A 91 10.09 0.34 -24.28
CA SER A 91 9.61 1.11 -23.14
C SER A 91 8.67 0.26 -22.27
N ARG A 92 8.71 0.50 -20.97
CA ARG A 92 7.80 -0.10 -19.99
C ARG A 92 7.20 1.00 -19.13
N THR A 93 5.88 1.00 -19.03
CA THR A 93 5.15 1.89 -18.13
C THR A 93 5.15 1.32 -16.72
N VAL A 94 5.58 2.11 -15.74
CA VAL A 94 5.56 1.76 -14.32
C VAL A 94 4.65 2.75 -13.59
N PRO A 95 3.49 2.28 -13.07
CA PRO A 95 2.63 3.11 -12.26
C PRO A 95 3.26 3.40 -10.90
N TYR A 96 3.00 4.61 -10.36
CA TYR A 96 3.42 5.01 -9.04
C TYR A 96 2.30 5.74 -8.27
N ILE A 97 2.38 5.69 -6.94
CA ILE A 97 1.52 6.43 -6.01
C ILE A 97 2.43 7.24 -5.09
N VAL A 98 2.15 8.53 -4.95
CA VAL A 98 2.82 9.42 -4.00
C VAL A 98 1.89 9.64 -2.81
N MET A 99 2.38 9.37 -1.61
CA MET A 99 1.56 9.40 -0.40
C MET A 99 2.32 10.00 0.78
N GLU A 100 1.59 10.25 1.85
CA GLU A 100 2.13 10.69 3.13
C GLU A 100 3.24 9.75 3.60
N TYR A 101 4.40 10.31 3.93
CA TYR A 101 5.44 9.58 4.62
C TYR A 101 5.17 9.59 6.12
N ILE A 102 5.10 8.42 6.72
CA ILE A 102 4.89 8.24 8.15
C ILE A 102 6.23 7.91 8.80
N GLU A 103 6.69 8.80 9.67
CA GLU A 103 7.83 8.52 10.54
C GLU A 103 7.36 7.67 11.73
N GLY A 104 7.66 6.38 11.67
CA GLY A 104 7.19 5.41 12.65
C GLY A 104 7.40 3.98 12.17
N HIS A 105 6.65 3.06 12.75
CA HIS A 105 6.74 1.63 12.46
C HIS A 105 5.36 0.99 12.28
N THR A 106 5.31 -0.17 11.65
CA THR A 106 4.07 -0.93 11.50
C THR A 106 3.76 -1.69 12.79
N VAL A 107 2.48 -1.96 13.04
CA VAL A 107 2.05 -2.86 14.13
C VAL A 107 2.68 -4.24 13.96
N ARG A 108 2.98 -4.67 12.74
CA ARG A 108 3.68 -5.93 12.47
C ARG A 108 5.10 -5.91 13.03
N GLU A 109 5.84 -4.81 12.86
CA GLU A 109 7.18 -4.65 13.42
C GLU A 109 7.11 -4.65 14.94
N LEU A 110 6.20 -3.89 15.54
CA LEU A 110 5.96 -3.87 16.99
C LEU A 110 5.72 -5.29 17.54
N LEU A 111 4.85 -6.07 16.91
CA LEU A 111 4.56 -7.45 17.34
C LEU A 111 5.74 -8.41 17.14
N SER A 112 6.65 -8.14 16.19
CA SER A 112 7.81 -8.97 15.90
C SER A 112 8.98 -8.77 16.89
N GLU A 113 9.00 -7.65 17.60
CA GLU A 113 10.00 -7.36 18.65
C GLU A 113 9.84 -8.25 19.89
N GLY A 114 8.71 -8.96 20.00
CA GLY A 114 8.47 -9.97 21.03
C GLY A 114 8.06 -9.41 22.38
N GLU A 115 7.93 -8.10 22.53
CA GLU A 115 7.38 -7.47 23.71
C GLU A 115 5.83 -7.47 23.68
N ALA A 116 5.24 -7.68 24.86
CA ALA A 116 3.78 -7.64 24.96
C ALA A 116 3.31 -6.18 24.91
N VAL A 117 2.45 -5.86 23.96
CA VAL A 117 1.80 -4.54 23.88
C VAL A 117 0.89 -4.36 25.09
N PRO A 118 1.04 -3.30 25.91
CA PRO A 118 0.17 -3.02 27.03
C PRO A 118 -1.30 -2.90 26.58
N ILE A 119 -2.23 -3.41 27.40
CA ILE A 119 -3.66 -3.39 27.05
C ILE A 119 -4.19 -2.00 26.71
N PRO A 120 -3.88 -0.93 27.45
CA PRO A 120 -4.33 0.42 27.10
C PRO A 120 -3.86 0.86 25.69
N GLU A 121 -2.61 0.61 25.36
CA GLU A 121 -2.02 0.93 24.05
C GLU A 121 -2.68 0.11 22.93
N ALA A 122 -2.91 -1.19 23.15
CA ALA A 122 -3.62 -2.03 22.20
C ALA A 122 -5.05 -1.53 21.95
N VAL A 123 -5.75 -1.04 22.99
CA VAL A 123 -7.08 -0.43 22.86
C VAL A 123 -7.02 0.86 22.05
N GLU A 124 -6.03 1.73 22.25
CA GLU A 124 -5.84 2.95 21.47
C GLU A 124 -5.58 2.65 20.00
N ILE A 125 -4.72 1.67 19.71
CA ILE A 125 -4.43 1.22 18.34
C ILE A 125 -5.71 0.74 17.65
N VAL A 126 -6.47 -0.16 18.30
CA VAL A 126 -7.71 -0.72 17.74
C VAL A 126 -8.75 0.38 17.55
N SER A 127 -8.89 1.31 18.49
CA SER A 127 -9.83 2.43 18.37
C SER A 127 -9.50 3.31 17.16
N GLY A 128 -8.22 3.66 16.97
CA GLY A 128 -7.80 4.45 15.80
C GLY A 128 -8.05 3.74 14.47
N VAL A 129 -7.88 2.40 14.42
CA VAL A 129 -8.23 1.60 13.24
C VAL A 129 -9.73 1.62 12.99
N LEU A 130 -10.55 1.47 14.03
CA LEU A 130 -12.02 1.50 13.91
C LEU A 130 -12.53 2.85 13.42
N ASP A 131 -11.94 3.96 13.88
CA ASP A 131 -12.27 5.31 13.41
C ASP A 131 -11.98 5.46 11.90
N ALA A 132 -10.84 4.97 11.44
CA ALA A 132 -10.49 4.96 10.02
C ALA A 132 -11.48 4.13 9.19
N LEU A 133 -11.86 2.93 9.69
CA LEU A 133 -12.79 2.04 9.01
C LEU A 133 -14.21 2.60 8.99
N GLU A 134 -14.70 3.16 10.10
CA GLU A 134 -16.00 3.81 10.14
C GLU A 134 -16.09 4.94 9.10
N TYR A 135 -15.06 5.78 9.04
CA TYR A 135 -14.99 6.83 8.05
C TYR A 135 -15.02 6.29 6.61
N SER A 136 -14.17 5.30 6.30
CA SER A 136 -14.09 4.73 4.95
C SER A 136 -15.38 4.04 4.52
N HIS A 137 -16.05 3.34 5.45
CA HIS A 137 -17.34 2.70 5.19
C HIS A 137 -18.44 3.70 4.92
N ARG A 138 -18.47 4.85 5.62
CA ARG A 138 -19.44 5.93 5.35
C ARG A 138 -19.33 6.51 3.94
N VAL A 139 -18.14 6.51 3.37
CA VAL A 139 -17.93 6.95 1.97
C VAL A 139 -17.94 5.78 0.98
N GLY A 140 -18.37 4.59 1.40
CA GLY A 140 -18.56 3.41 0.54
C GLY A 140 -17.27 2.67 0.18
N ILE A 141 -16.17 2.90 0.92
CA ILE A 141 -14.89 2.24 0.68
C ILE A 141 -14.62 1.23 1.78
N VAL A 142 -14.49 -0.05 1.41
CA VAL A 142 -14.14 -1.15 2.31
C VAL A 142 -12.67 -1.49 2.13
N HIS A 143 -11.93 -1.65 3.23
CA HIS A 143 -10.47 -1.87 3.19
C HIS A 143 -10.08 -3.25 2.63
N ARG A 144 -10.70 -4.33 3.08
CA ARG A 144 -10.54 -5.74 2.67
C ARG A 144 -9.20 -6.42 2.97
N ASP A 145 -8.20 -5.73 3.46
CA ASP A 145 -6.88 -6.30 3.79
C ASP A 145 -6.34 -5.71 5.11
N ILE A 146 -7.19 -5.65 6.16
CA ILE A 146 -6.74 -5.20 7.48
C ILE A 146 -5.82 -6.27 8.09
N LYS A 147 -4.61 -5.84 8.38
CA LYS A 147 -3.56 -6.65 9.00
C LYS A 147 -2.50 -5.76 9.66
N PRO A 148 -1.71 -6.28 10.60
CA PRO A 148 -0.68 -5.51 11.31
C PRO A 148 0.31 -4.78 10.40
N GLY A 149 0.60 -5.33 9.21
CA GLY A 149 1.50 -4.70 8.23
C GLY A 149 0.89 -3.50 7.49
N ASN A 150 -0.44 -3.29 7.57
CA ASN A 150 -1.16 -2.18 6.94
C ASN A 150 -1.61 -1.13 7.97
N ILE A 151 -1.11 -1.21 9.20
CA ILE A 151 -1.37 -0.28 10.28
C ILE A 151 -0.02 0.27 10.76
N MET A 152 0.18 1.57 10.67
CA MET A 152 1.37 2.25 11.15
C MET A 152 1.07 3.04 12.43
N LEU A 153 2.08 3.12 13.28
CA LEU A 153 2.11 4.00 14.43
C LEU A 153 3.15 5.08 14.18
N THR A 154 2.76 6.33 14.31
CA THR A 154 3.69 7.45 14.23
C THR A 154 4.61 7.46 15.46
N SER A 155 5.68 8.25 15.43
CA SER A 155 6.56 8.49 16.59
C SER A 155 5.82 9.08 17.81
N THR A 156 4.61 9.63 17.60
CA THR A 156 3.74 10.16 18.68
C THR A 156 2.64 9.18 19.11
N GLY A 157 2.62 7.96 18.55
CA GLY A 157 1.62 6.93 18.85
C GLY A 157 0.30 7.05 18.05
N ALA A 158 0.17 8.01 17.15
CA ALA A 158 -1.03 8.12 16.31
C ALA A 158 -1.12 6.99 15.30
N VAL A 159 -2.32 6.45 15.12
CA VAL A 159 -2.60 5.36 14.16
C VAL A 159 -2.76 5.90 12.75
N LYS A 160 -2.19 5.20 11.78
CA LYS A 160 -2.36 5.44 10.35
C LYS A 160 -2.63 4.13 9.62
N VAL A 161 -3.81 3.99 9.02
CA VAL A 161 -4.19 2.85 8.19
C VAL A 161 -3.82 3.14 6.73
N MET A 162 -3.18 2.18 6.07
CA MET A 162 -2.72 2.30 4.69
C MET A 162 -3.23 1.14 3.82
N ASP A 163 -3.07 1.24 2.50
CA ASP A 163 -3.38 0.19 1.51
C ASP A 163 -4.87 -0.18 1.40
N PHE A 164 -5.76 0.82 1.30
CA PHE A 164 -7.19 0.63 1.07
C PHE A 164 -7.50 0.03 -0.32
N GLY A 165 -8.24 -1.06 -0.37
CA GLY A 165 -8.98 -1.47 -1.57
C GLY A 165 -8.35 -2.48 -2.53
N ILE A 166 -7.26 -3.20 -2.18
CA ILE A 166 -6.54 -4.10 -3.11
C ILE A 166 -7.22 -5.46 -3.34
N ALA A 167 -7.97 -6.01 -2.38
CA ALA A 167 -8.25 -7.44 -2.32
C ALA A 167 -9.28 -8.00 -3.33
N ARG A 168 -10.12 -7.18 -3.99
CA ARG A 168 -11.25 -7.72 -4.78
C ARG A 168 -10.95 -8.17 -6.22
N ALA A 169 -9.77 -7.99 -6.76
CA ALA A 169 -9.49 -8.34 -8.16
C ALA A 169 -9.00 -9.78 -8.39
N ILE A 170 -8.93 -10.61 -7.33
CA ILE A 170 -8.59 -12.05 -7.48
C ILE A 170 -9.82 -12.86 -7.90
N GLU A 171 -11.02 -12.45 -7.49
CA GLU A 171 -12.24 -13.25 -7.66
C GLU A 171 -12.90 -13.08 -9.03
N ASP A 172 -12.82 -11.92 -9.67
CA ASP A 172 -13.42 -11.68 -10.99
C ASP A 172 -12.67 -12.36 -12.16
N SER A 173 -11.45 -12.89 -11.91
CA SER A 173 -10.64 -13.55 -12.94
C SER A 173 -10.44 -15.04 -12.71
N ALA A 174 -11.00 -15.63 -11.64
CA ALA A 174 -10.79 -17.02 -11.26
C ALA A 174 -11.77 -18.01 -11.90
N SER A 175 -12.37 -17.68 -13.04
CA SER A 175 -13.16 -18.67 -13.81
C SER A 175 -12.32 -19.54 -14.73
N THR A 176 -10.99 -19.54 -14.63
CA THR A 176 -10.18 -20.58 -15.32
C THR A 176 -8.81 -20.75 -14.62
N VAL A 177 -8.52 -22.01 -14.31
CA VAL A 177 -7.23 -22.58 -13.94
C VAL A 177 -6.92 -22.70 -12.44
N THR A 178 -7.17 -23.90 -11.96
CA THR A 178 -6.55 -24.59 -10.83
C THR A 178 -5.02 -24.40 -10.81
N GLN A 179 -4.51 -23.45 -10.04
CA GLN A 179 -3.11 -23.48 -9.61
C GLN A 179 -3.02 -23.11 -8.13
N THR A 180 -2.40 -23.99 -7.38
CA THR A 180 -2.08 -23.94 -5.95
C THR A 180 -1.28 -22.66 -5.66
N HIS A 181 -1.94 -21.53 -5.44
CA HIS A 181 -1.27 -20.34 -4.93
C HIS A 181 -1.19 -20.48 -3.41
N THR A 182 0.02 -20.69 -2.94
CA THR A 182 0.38 -20.59 -1.52
C THR A 182 0.02 -19.18 -1.04
N VAL A 183 -1.14 -19.05 -0.39
CA VAL A 183 -1.59 -17.84 0.28
C VAL A 183 -0.71 -17.68 1.54
N VAL A 184 0.51 -17.17 1.36
CA VAL A 184 1.43 -16.92 2.46
C VAL A 184 1.18 -15.53 3.00
N GLY A 185 0.66 -15.46 4.22
CA GLY A 185 0.65 -14.25 5.05
C GLY A 185 -0.67 -13.51 5.20
N THR A 186 -1.56 -13.48 4.21
CA THR A 186 -2.84 -12.73 4.29
C THR A 186 -3.98 -13.60 4.84
N ALA A 187 -3.93 -14.92 4.65
CA ALA A 187 -4.99 -15.85 5.06
C ALA A 187 -5.36 -15.79 6.56
N GLN A 188 -4.42 -15.44 7.42
CA GLN A 188 -4.63 -15.34 8.88
C GLN A 188 -5.54 -14.20 9.30
N TYR A 189 -5.74 -13.20 8.43
CA TYR A 189 -6.50 -11.97 8.70
C TYR A 189 -7.75 -11.85 7.84
N LEU A 190 -8.12 -12.90 7.09
CA LEU A 190 -9.34 -12.93 6.29
C LEU A 190 -10.57 -12.93 7.20
N SER A 191 -11.57 -12.15 6.84
CA SER A 191 -12.88 -12.24 7.46
C SER A 191 -13.56 -13.58 7.08
N PRO A 192 -14.55 -14.07 7.87
CA PRO A 192 -15.25 -15.31 7.56
C PRO A 192 -15.90 -15.33 6.17
N GLU A 193 -16.48 -14.22 5.73
CA GLU A 193 -17.06 -14.05 4.39
C GLU A 193 -15.99 -14.12 3.30
N GLN A 194 -14.83 -13.46 3.49
CA GLN A 194 -13.72 -13.56 2.55
C GLN A 194 -13.19 -14.99 2.44
N ALA A 195 -13.08 -15.70 3.56
CA ALA A 195 -12.61 -17.09 3.57
C ALA A 195 -13.58 -18.05 2.85
N ARG A 196 -14.87 -17.68 2.74
CA ARG A 196 -15.87 -18.45 1.98
C ARG A 196 -16.00 -18.01 0.52
N GLY A 197 -15.26 -16.96 0.09
CA GLY A 197 -15.44 -16.36 -1.23
C GLY A 197 -16.74 -15.56 -1.36
N GLU A 198 -17.35 -15.16 -0.26
CA GLU A 198 -18.51 -14.28 -0.21
C GLU A 198 -18.03 -12.83 -0.18
N SER A 199 -18.47 -11.99 -1.12
CA SER A 199 -18.04 -10.59 -1.24
C SER A 199 -19.20 -9.61 -1.03
#